data_4ff000c75380a9fdfa2c400510c52010
#
_entry.id   4ff000c75380a9fdfa2c400510c52010
#
_cell.length_a   1.000
_cell.length_b   1.000
_cell.length_c   1.000
_cell.angle_alpha   90.00
_cell.angle_beta   90.00
_cell.angle_gamma   90.00
#
_symmetry.space_group_name_H-M   'P 1'
#
loop_
_entity.id
_entity.type
_entity.pdbx_description
1 polymer ?
#
loop_
_entity_poly.entity_id
_entity_poly.type
_entity_poly.pdbx_seq_one_letter_code
_entity_poly.pdbx_strand_id
1 'polypeptide(L)'
;MGANAASAIAQSHPLHSTDKAPTIKAADIVRDPSDLPPPIGDRPPAVVKVTLTSKELVGALDPASGTTYRYWTFDGKVPAPFIRVRQGDTIEVTLVNPKDSTMVHSLDFHAAIGTGGGAALTQVPPGQSKTFTFVATTPGLFVYHCGSPMIAQHIANGMYGLILVEPPGGLPHVDHEYYLMQGEIYTTAPKGKSGLQQFSAENLMAENAQYYVFNGAVDAITKEYPLQANEGETVRIYFGNAGPNATASEHMVGEIFTRFYQFGSLASPPLAGIQTATVPPGGAAIFEVKASNAGQFTFMDHAISRMEKGNMAILQVKGQENTALMHAGPASPSNGEQEISGVTASDVDEVDHIKPSSAALSVPESAMNMPGMNDMPSMASAPPPFSLKSVGGLLGCLVEENDGKTMLKLWHSQKVYRMEAQPFLFSQNAGRFVHVTGHFGSVVEVEDPHVPSYVVDTVDAIMPNCSPKVTFADIRKALAPPIGPIGGEVGMGSMSFIPATITINAGEQVVWKNTSTYYHNVVDDPGRAINRVDVSFPSGASAFGSALLQPGRTFYHTFDKPGTYHYVCVVHETGGMRGTVIVRPGTLLASSKK
;
A
#
# COMPACT_ATOMS: atom_id res chain seq x y z
N MET A 1 -8.95 58.14 -37.57
CA MET A 1 -10.02 57.35 -38.19
C MET A 1 -10.02 56.01 -37.43
N GLY A 2 -11.07 55.78 -36.72
CA GLY A 2 -11.18 54.75 -35.71
C GLY A 2 -11.29 53.33 -36.24
N ALA A 3 -10.78 52.39 -35.46
CA ALA A 3 -11.04 50.97 -35.58
C ALA A 3 -11.73 50.49 -34.29
N ASN A 4 -13.00 50.12 -34.46
CA ASN A 4 -13.83 49.48 -33.42
C ASN A 4 -13.31 48.06 -33.11
N ALA A 5 -13.01 47.79 -31.85
CA ALA A 5 -12.85 46.43 -31.34
C ALA A 5 -14.24 45.88 -30.95
N ALA A 6 -14.72 44.88 -31.68
CA ALA A 6 -15.93 44.15 -31.35
C ALA A 6 -15.58 43.05 -30.32
N SER A 7 -16.24 43.18 -29.14
CA SER A 7 -16.20 42.18 -28.06
C SER A 7 -17.05 40.98 -28.47
N ALA A 8 -16.43 39.79 -28.61
CA ALA A 8 -17.14 38.54 -28.82
C ALA A 8 -17.56 37.96 -27.49
N ILE A 9 -18.85 38.01 -27.21
CA ILE A 9 -19.47 37.31 -26.08
C ILE A 9 -19.58 35.86 -26.45
N ALA A 10 -18.87 35.00 -25.73
CA ALA A 10 -18.98 33.55 -25.86
C ALA A 10 -20.35 33.11 -25.26
N GLN A 11 -21.25 32.67 -26.12
CA GLN A 11 -22.49 32.02 -25.74
C GLN A 11 -22.18 30.60 -25.22
N SER A 12 -22.44 30.37 -23.95
CA SER A 12 -22.43 29.04 -23.34
C SER A 12 -23.66 28.26 -23.84
N HIS A 13 -23.42 27.25 -24.67
CA HIS A 13 -24.43 26.25 -24.99
C HIS A 13 -24.59 25.28 -23.83
N PRO A 14 -25.80 24.96 -23.35
CA PRO A 14 -26.02 23.90 -22.39
C PRO A 14 -25.79 22.55 -23.10
N LEU A 15 -24.83 21.78 -22.61
CA LEU A 15 -24.63 20.39 -23.02
C LEU A 15 -25.78 19.55 -22.44
N HIS A 16 -26.82 19.33 -23.21
CA HIS A 16 -27.75 18.23 -22.99
C HIS A 16 -27.09 16.95 -23.55
N SER A 17 -26.30 16.28 -22.72
CA SER A 17 -25.94 14.90 -22.96
C SER A 17 -26.80 14.01 -22.06
N THR A 18 -27.76 13.33 -22.69
CA THR A 18 -28.54 12.23 -22.09
C THR A 18 -27.82 10.89 -22.21
N ASP A 19 -26.53 10.90 -22.46
CA ASP A 19 -25.73 9.69 -22.49
C ASP A 19 -25.56 9.19 -21.05
N LYS A 20 -26.23 8.09 -20.72
CA LYS A 20 -25.96 7.34 -19.51
C LYS A 20 -24.47 7.04 -19.49
N ALA A 21 -23.79 7.42 -18.41
CA ALA A 21 -22.40 7.03 -18.18
C ALA A 21 -22.27 5.51 -18.46
N PRO A 22 -21.24 5.07 -19.18
CA PRO A 22 -21.08 3.66 -19.50
C PRO A 22 -21.06 2.86 -18.21
N THR A 23 -21.82 1.76 -18.18
CA THR A 23 -21.86 0.85 -17.03
C THR A 23 -20.50 0.16 -16.94
N ILE A 24 -19.74 0.45 -15.88
CA ILE A 24 -18.44 -0.15 -15.61
C ILE A 24 -18.70 -1.55 -15.04
N LYS A 25 -18.16 -2.59 -15.69
CA LYS A 25 -18.33 -4.00 -15.30
C LYS A 25 -17.08 -4.50 -14.58
N ALA A 26 -17.23 -5.52 -13.73
CA ALA A 26 -16.09 -6.22 -13.13
C ALA A 26 -15.16 -6.80 -14.22
N ALA A 27 -15.72 -7.35 -15.27
CA ALA A 27 -14.97 -7.87 -16.43
C ALA A 27 -14.03 -6.84 -17.09
N ASP A 28 -14.24 -5.53 -16.91
CA ASP A 28 -13.35 -4.50 -17.45
C ASP A 28 -12.00 -4.46 -16.71
N ILE A 29 -11.98 -4.83 -15.44
CA ILE A 29 -10.81 -4.86 -14.55
C ILE A 29 -10.25 -6.25 -14.37
N VAL A 30 -11.10 -7.24 -14.19
CA VAL A 30 -10.73 -8.62 -13.84
C VAL A 30 -10.04 -9.32 -15.01
N ARG A 31 -8.96 -10.01 -14.72
CA ARG A 31 -8.38 -10.98 -15.67
C ARG A 31 -9.14 -12.30 -15.57
N ASP A 32 -9.54 -12.84 -16.72
CA ASP A 32 -10.08 -14.17 -16.81
C ASP A 32 -9.06 -15.19 -16.23
N PRO A 33 -9.46 -16.05 -15.27
CA PRO A 33 -8.54 -17.03 -14.69
C PRO A 33 -7.96 -18.01 -15.71
N SER A 34 -8.61 -18.22 -16.86
CA SER A 34 -8.13 -19.08 -17.94
C SER A 34 -7.17 -18.38 -18.93
N ASP A 35 -6.93 -17.06 -18.76
CA ASP A 35 -6.01 -16.30 -19.60
C ASP A 35 -4.55 -16.58 -19.20
N LEU A 36 -4.07 -17.75 -19.61
CA LEU A 36 -2.74 -18.31 -19.35
C LEU A 36 -2.05 -18.67 -20.67
N PRO A 37 -0.73 -18.41 -20.80
CA PRO A 37 0.06 -19.00 -21.87
C PRO A 37 0.08 -20.53 -21.75
N PRO A 38 0.05 -21.26 -22.87
CA PRO A 38 0.12 -22.74 -22.83
C PRO A 38 1.45 -23.22 -22.23
N PRO A 39 1.52 -24.48 -21.76
CA PRO A 39 2.76 -25.12 -21.33
C PRO A 39 3.86 -24.98 -22.39
N ILE A 40 5.09 -24.67 -21.95
CA ILE A 40 6.21 -24.35 -22.87
C ILE A 40 6.67 -25.60 -23.63
N GLY A 41 6.56 -26.77 -23.01
CA GLY A 41 7.06 -28.00 -23.56
C GLY A 41 8.59 -28.12 -23.49
N ASP A 42 9.13 -29.09 -24.23
CA ASP A 42 10.56 -29.35 -24.23
C ASP A 42 11.24 -28.51 -25.32
N ARG A 43 11.91 -27.43 -24.92
CA ARG A 43 12.74 -26.57 -25.77
C ARG A 43 14.01 -26.14 -25.02
N PRO A 44 15.08 -25.77 -25.74
CA PRO A 44 16.24 -25.16 -25.08
C PRO A 44 15.89 -23.78 -24.49
N PRO A 45 16.72 -23.25 -23.56
CA PRO A 45 16.63 -21.89 -23.08
C PRO A 45 16.63 -20.87 -24.23
N ALA A 46 15.85 -19.81 -24.07
CA ALA A 46 15.66 -18.77 -25.10
C ALA A 46 15.62 -17.38 -24.45
N VAL A 47 15.66 -16.34 -25.29
CA VAL A 47 15.36 -14.98 -24.89
C VAL A 47 13.84 -14.76 -25.01
N VAL A 48 13.19 -14.46 -23.89
CA VAL A 48 11.77 -14.18 -23.81
C VAL A 48 11.59 -12.68 -23.59
N LYS A 49 10.88 -12.01 -24.47
CA LYS A 49 10.59 -10.57 -24.38
C LYS A 49 9.20 -10.35 -23.81
N VAL A 50 9.12 -9.56 -22.74
CA VAL A 50 7.88 -9.20 -22.06
C VAL A 50 7.77 -7.68 -22.08
N THR A 51 6.63 -7.16 -22.51
CA THR A 51 6.32 -5.72 -22.38
C THR A 51 5.10 -5.56 -21.51
N LEU A 52 5.21 -4.75 -20.47
CA LEU A 52 4.12 -4.40 -19.56
C LEU A 52 3.88 -2.89 -19.65
N THR A 53 2.61 -2.49 -19.77
CA THR A 53 2.22 -1.08 -19.83
C THR A 53 1.44 -0.71 -18.58
N SER A 54 1.89 0.29 -17.83
CA SER A 54 1.11 0.79 -16.70
C SER A 54 -0.15 1.50 -17.17
N LYS A 55 -1.27 1.29 -16.47
CA LYS A 55 -2.53 1.97 -16.75
C LYS A 55 -3.27 2.28 -15.46
N GLU A 56 -3.70 3.52 -15.32
CA GLU A 56 -4.56 3.98 -14.24
C GLU A 56 -5.98 4.10 -14.78
N LEU A 57 -6.92 3.39 -14.17
CA LEU A 57 -8.31 3.39 -14.64
C LEU A 57 -9.30 3.20 -13.48
N VAL A 58 -10.55 3.61 -13.71
CA VAL A 58 -11.64 3.36 -12.80
C VAL A 58 -12.35 2.08 -13.22
N GLY A 59 -12.49 1.14 -12.30
CA GLY A 59 -13.17 -0.14 -12.52
C GLY A 59 -14.19 -0.44 -11.43
N ALA A 60 -15.07 -1.40 -11.68
CA ALA A 60 -15.99 -1.91 -10.68
C ALA A 60 -15.23 -2.75 -9.66
N LEU A 61 -15.33 -2.38 -8.39
CA LEU A 61 -14.78 -3.13 -7.26
C LEU A 61 -15.82 -4.09 -6.67
N ASP A 62 -17.02 -3.58 -6.45
CA ASP A 62 -18.15 -4.36 -5.96
C ASP A 62 -19.38 -3.97 -6.80
N PRO A 63 -19.67 -4.77 -7.84
CA PRO A 63 -20.78 -4.49 -8.76
C PRO A 63 -22.14 -4.48 -8.09
N ALA A 64 -22.34 -5.30 -7.04
CA ALA A 64 -23.63 -5.41 -6.36
C ALA A 64 -24.01 -4.11 -5.63
N SER A 65 -23.04 -3.44 -5.02
CA SER A 65 -23.23 -2.15 -4.34
C SER A 65 -23.02 -0.93 -5.24
N GLY A 66 -22.56 -1.12 -6.48
CA GLY A 66 -22.17 -0.03 -7.38
C GLY A 66 -20.88 0.68 -6.94
N THR A 67 -20.04 0.01 -6.18
CA THR A 67 -18.73 0.53 -5.76
C THR A 67 -17.74 0.46 -6.92
N THR A 68 -17.05 1.56 -7.17
CA THR A 68 -15.94 1.64 -8.12
C THR A 68 -14.66 2.08 -7.42
N TYR A 69 -13.51 1.76 -8.00
CA TYR A 69 -12.20 2.06 -7.44
C TYR A 69 -11.23 2.52 -8.54
N ARG A 70 -10.24 3.33 -8.19
CA ARG A 70 -9.18 3.72 -9.10
C ARG A 70 -8.04 2.71 -8.99
N TYR A 71 -7.97 1.82 -9.96
CA TYR A 71 -6.90 0.83 -10.08
C TYR A 71 -5.67 1.41 -10.76
N TRP A 72 -4.53 0.92 -10.34
CA TRP A 72 -3.27 0.98 -11.08
C TRP A 72 -2.95 -0.44 -11.53
N THR A 73 -2.63 -0.61 -12.78
CA THR A 73 -2.54 -1.96 -13.37
C THR A 73 -1.34 -2.06 -14.30
N PHE A 74 -0.96 -3.29 -14.60
CA PHE A 74 -0.20 -3.59 -15.79
C PHE A 74 -1.16 -4.14 -16.86
N ASP A 75 -1.14 -3.53 -18.05
CA ASP A 75 -2.00 -3.84 -19.21
C ASP A 75 -3.52 -3.75 -18.96
N GLY A 76 -3.95 -2.99 -17.94
CA GLY A 76 -5.36 -2.67 -17.70
C GLY A 76 -6.18 -3.74 -17.02
N LYS A 77 -5.57 -4.78 -16.48
CA LYS A 77 -6.22 -5.88 -15.78
C LYS A 77 -5.58 -6.18 -14.43
N VAL A 78 -6.35 -6.75 -13.52
CA VAL A 78 -5.91 -7.31 -12.24
C VAL A 78 -6.29 -8.79 -12.20
N PRO A 79 -5.34 -9.65 -11.88
CA PRO A 79 -3.91 -9.39 -11.85
C PRO A 79 -3.33 -9.06 -13.22
N ALA A 80 -2.08 -8.63 -13.24
CA ALA A 80 -1.28 -8.42 -14.43
C ALA A 80 -1.11 -9.72 -15.26
N PRO A 81 -0.58 -9.68 -16.50
CA PRO A 81 -0.40 -10.89 -17.31
C PRO A 81 0.36 -12.00 -16.58
N PHE A 82 -0.10 -13.25 -16.75
CA PHE A 82 0.66 -14.42 -16.32
C PHE A 82 1.85 -14.60 -17.27
N ILE A 83 3.06 -14.60 -16.71
CA ILE A 83 4.28 -14.80 -17.50
C ILE A 83 4.72 -16.25 -17.32
N ARG A 84 4.95 -16.96 -18.43
CA ARG A 84 5.37 -18.36 -18.43
C ARG A 84 6.70 -18.50 -19.15
N VAL A 85 7.73 -18.95 -18.44
CA VAL A 85 9.09 -19.10 -18.92
C VAL A 85 9.67 -20.42 -18.45
N ARG A 86 10.82 -20.83 -19.03
CA ARG A 86 11.53 -22.03 -18.67
C ARG A 86 12.78 -21.70 -17.87
N GLN A 87 13.20 -22.59 -16.99
CA GLN A 87 14.50 -22.48 -16.33
C GLN A 87 15.63 -22.31 -17.36
N GLY A 88 16.48 -21.31 -17.15
CA GLY A 88 17.57 -20.94 -18.03
C GLY A 88 17.19 -19.92 -19.11
N ASP A 89 15.92 -19.57 -19.28
CA ASP A 89 15.53 -18.46 -20.15
C ASP A 89 16.11 -17.14 -19.68
N THR A 90 16.47 -16.29 -20.64
CA THR A 90 16.81 -14.90 -20.41
C THR A 90 15.58 -14.06 -20.67
N ILE A 91 15.08 -13.38 -19.64
CA ILE A 91 13.86 -12.57 -19.73
C ILE A 91 14.25 -11.11 -19.89
N GLU A 92 13.84 -10.51 -21.03
CA GLU A 92 13.99 -9.10 -21.33
C GLU A 92 12.64 -8.40 -21.07
N VAL A 93 12.53 -7.67 -19.97
CA VAL A 93 11.28 -7.04 -19.53
C VAL A 93 11.34 -5.54 -19.80
N THR A 94 10.37 -5.03 -20.53
CA THR A 94 10.19 -3.60 -20.79
C THR A 94 8.95 -3.10 -20.05
N LEU A 95 9.11 -2.12 -19.18
CA LEU A 95 8.00 -1.35 -18.62
C LEU A 95 7.80 -0.08 -19.43
N VAL A 96 6.59 0.13 -19.90
CA VAL A 96 6.14 1.36 -20.56
C VAL A 96 5.22 2.10 -19.58
N ASN A 97 5.55 3.36 -19.27
CA ASN A 97 4.70 4.23 -18.48
C ASN A 97 4.16 5.36 -19.38
N PRO A 98 2.88 5.33 -19.77
CA PRO A 98 2.29 6.31 -20.70
C PRO A 98 2.37 7.75 -20.17
N LYS A 99 2.23 8.73 -21.06
CA LYS A 99 2.32 10.17 -20.72
C LYS A 99 1.20 10.67 -19.81
N ASP A 100 0.06 10.01 -19.84
CA ASP A 100 -1.13 10.30 -19.05
C ASP A 100 -1.12 9.60 -17.67
N SER A 101 -0.12 8.78 -17.38
CA SER A 101 0.10 8.25 -16.04
C SER A 101 0.42 9.39 -15.05
N THR A 102 -0.06 9.27 -13.82
CA THR A 102 0.18 10.25 -12.76
C THR A 102 1.34 9.86 -11.84
N MET A 103 1.87 8.64 -11.98
CA MET A 103 2.83 8.04 -11.06
C MET A 103 4.07 7.50 -11.77
N VAL A 104 5.17 7.42 -11.01
CA VAL A 104 6.33 6.61 -11.39
C VAL A 104 6.00 5.16 -11.08
N HIS A 105 6.25 4.26 -12.03
CA HIS A 105 6.09 2.82 -11.86
C HIS A 105 7.39 2.09 -12.09
N SER A 106 7.51 0.88 -11.53
CA SER A 106 8.66 0.01 -11.70
C SER A 106 8.25 -1.45 -11.67
N LEU A 107 9.22 -2.37 -11.78
CA LEU A 107 8.98 -3.81 -11.75
C LEU A 107 9.96 -4.48 -10.79
N ASP A 108 9.42 -5.18 -9.81
CA ASP A 108 10.10 -6.10 -8.92
C ASP A 108 9.64 -7.52 -9.25
N PHE A 109 10.58 -8.39 -9.66
CA PHE A 109 10.34 -9.80 -9.94
C PHE A 109 10.98 -10.66 -8.86
N HIS A 110 10.19 -11.37 -8.07
CA HIS A 110 10.72 -12.31 -7.06
C HIS A 110 11.49 -13.49 -7.69
N ALA A 111 11.34 -13.71 -9.00
CA ALA A 111 12.14 -14.69 -9.76
C ALA A 111 13.52 -14.16 -10.17
N ALA A 112 13.77 -12.85 -10.07
CA ALA A 112 15.02 -12.23 -10.48
C ALA A 112 16.02 -12.19 -9.33
N ILE A 113 17.21 -12.76 -9.53
CA ILE A 113 18.32 -12.66 -8.57
C ILE A 113 19.12 -11.39 -8.87
N GLY A 114 19.04 -10.43 -7.97
CA GLY A 114 19.72 -9.14 -8.09
C GLY A 114 19.09 -8.08 -7.19
N THR A 115 19.80 -6.99 -6.95
CA THR A 115 19.35 -5.92 -6.04
C THR A 115 17.99 -5.34 -6.46
N GLY A 116 16.99 -5.45 -5.58
CA GLY A 116 15.64 -4.91 -5.79
C GLY A 116 14.86 -5.59 -6.92
N GLY A 117 15.17 -6.86 -7.29
CA GLY A 117 14.38 -7.66 -8.23
C GLY A 117 14.12 -7.00 -9.61
N GLY A 118 14.85 -5.95 -9.96
CA GLY A 118 14.66 -5.11 -11.13
C GLY A 118 14.05 -3.72 -10.85
N ALA A 119 13.48 -3.48 -9.66
CA ALA A 119 12.79 -2.23 -9.35
C ALA A 119 13.70 -0.99 -9.46
N ALA A 120 14.94 -1.08 -9.00
CA ALA A 120 15.91 0.00 -9.11
C ALA A 120 16.29 0.35 -10.56
N LEU A 121 16.20 -0.63 -11.46
CA LEU A 121 16.53 -0.47 -12.89
C LEU A 121 15.34 0.08 -13.69
N THR A 122 14.13 -0.08 -13.18
CA THR A 122 12.88 0.19 -13.91
C THR A 122 12.03 1.29 -13.27
N GLN A 123 12.60 2.20 -12.49
CA GLN A 123 11.86 3.41 -12.10
C GLN A 123 11.57 4.24 -13.35
N VAL A 124 10.33 4.18 -13.85
CA VAL A 124 9.90 4.77 -15.13
C VAL A 124 8.94 5.92 -14.88
N PRO A 125 9.37 7.18 -15.09
CA PRO A 125 8.46 8.33 -15.07
C PRO A 125 7.42 8.28 -16.18
N PRO A 126 6.31 9.03 -16.06
CA PRO A 126 5.32 9.18 -17.13
C PRO A 126 5.94 9.57 -18.47
N GLY A 127 5.49 8.94 -19.55
CA GLY A 127 5.96 9.15 -20.92
C GLY A 127 7.27 8.45 -21.28
N GLN A 128 7.80 7.60 -20.40
CA GLN A 128 9.06 6.89 -20.61
C GLN A 128 8.88 5.37 -20.61
N SER A 129 9.94 4.68 -20.98
CA SER A 129 10.05 3.22 -20.86
C SER A 129 11.46 2.84 -20.45
N LYS A 130 11.60 1.72 -19.73
CA LYS A 130 12.89 1.11 -19.39
C LYS A 130 12.82 -0.39 -19.52
N THR A 131 13.94 -0.97 -19.89
CA THR A 131 14.10 -2.41 -20.02
C THR A 131 15.18 -2.90 -19.06
N PHE A 132 14.95 -4.04 -18.43
CA PHE A 132 16.00 -4.79 -17.73
C PHE A 132 15.94 -6.25 -18.13
N THR A 133 17.02 -6.97 -17.84
CA THR A 133 17.15 -8.36 -18.23
C THR A 133 17.61 -9.18 -17.03
N PHE A 134 17.02 -10.37 -16.85
CA PHE A 134 17.45 -11.34 -15.86
C PHE A 134 17.34 -12.77 -16.40
N VAL A 135 18.04 -13.71 -15.76
CA VAL A 135 17.97 -15.14 -16.10
C VAL A 135 17.08 -15.85 -15.09
N ALA A 136 16.10 -16.61 -15.56
CA ALA A 136 15.24 -17.45 -14.74
C ALA A 136 16.02 -18.70 -14.26
N THR A 137 16.67 -18.62 -13.10
CA THR A 137 17.59 -19.65 -12.62
C THR A 137 16.89 -20.76 -11.84
N THR A 138 15.78 -20.46 -11.19
CA THR A 138 15.13 -21.36 -10.21
C THR A 138 13.71 -21.69 -10.65
N PRO A 139 13.36 -22.98 -10.84
CA PRO A 139 11.99 -23.38 -11.12
C PRO A 139 11.05 -23.06 -9.97
N GLY A 140 9.90 -22.47 -10.29
CA GLY A 140 8.91 -22.07 -9.28
C GLY A 140 7.87 -21.11 -9.82
N LEU A 141 6.86 -20.83 -9.00
CA LEU A 141 5.87 -19.79 -9.21
C LEU A 141 6.22 -18.60 -8.31
N PHE A 142 6.36 -17.42 -8.90
CA PHE A 142 6.83 -16.23 -8.21
C PHE A 142 5.91 -15.04 -8.47
N VAL A 143 5.76 -14.17 -7.48
CA VAL A 143 5.07 -12.89 -7.65
C VAL A 143 5.98 -11.90 -8.39
N TYR A 144 5.39 -11.01 -9.17
CA TYR A 144 6.00 -9.75 -9.57
C TYR A 144 5.04 -8.60 -9.30
N HIS A 145 5.55 -7.42 -8.99
CA HIS A 145 4.74 -6.26 -8.65
C HIS A 145 5.47 -4.94 -8.93
N CYS A 146 4.76 -3.83 -8.77
CA CYS A 146 5.40 -2.52 -8.80
C CYS A 146 6.24 -2.32 -7.53
N GLY A 147 7.52 -1.96 -7.69
CA GLY A 147 8.46 -1.68 -6.62
C GLY A 147 8.80 -0.19 -6.45
N SER A 148 7.96 0.71 -6.98
CA SER A 148 8.12 2.16 -6.76
C SER A 148 7.79 2.55 -5.32
N PRO A 149 8.36 3.62 -4.77
CA PRO A 149 8.08 4.09 -3.41
C PRO A 149 6.58 4.15 -3.11
N MET A 150 6.21 3.76 -1.88
CA MET A 150 4.87 3.38 -1.46
C MET A 150 4.42 2.04 -2.07
N ILE A 151 5.35 1.08 -2.11
CA ILE A 151 5.16 -0.25 -2.73
C ILE A 151 3.81 -0.87 -2.35
N ALA A 152 3.47 -0.85 -1.06
CA ALA A 152 2.21 -1.42 -0.56
C ALA A 152 0.96 -0.80 -1.19
N GLN A 153 0.98 0.51 -1.48
CA GLN A 153 -0.13 1.17 -2.18
C GLN A 153 -0.22 0.73 -3.64
N HIS A 154 0.91 0.65 -4.35
CA HIS A 154 0.93 0.18 -5.74
C HIS A 154 0.35 -1.24 -5.85
N ILE A 155 0.72 -2.11 -4.91
CA ILE A 155 0.18 -3.47 -4.81
C ILE A 155 -1.33 -3.42 -4.50
N ALA A 156 -1.75 -2.71 -3.46
CA ALA A 156 -3.15 -2.59 -3.06
C ALA A 156 -4.04 -1.99 -4.17
N ASN A 157 -3.46 -1.20 -5.07
CA ASN A 157 -4.17 -0.64 -6.22
C ASN A 157 -4.21 -1.59 -7.43
N GLY A 158 -3.54 -2.77 -7.40
CA GLY A 158 -3.69 -3.80 -8.42
C GLY A 158 -2.45 -4.09 -9.26
N MET A 159 -1.28 -3.51 -8.94
CA MET A 159 -0.05 -3.69 -9.73
C MET A 159 0.75 -4.92 -9.31
N TYR A 160 0.23 -6.10 -9.60
CA TYR A 160 0.85 -7.39 -9.29
C TYR A 160 0.47 -8.48 -10.30
N GLY A 161 1.31 -9.50 -10.43
CA GLY A 161 1.11 -10.65 -11.27
C GLY A 161 1.98 -11.84 -10.88
N LEU A 162 1.91 -12.94 -11.64
CA LEU A 162 2.72 -14.13 -11.45
C LEU A 162 3.62 -14.42 -12.64
N ILE A 163 4.82 -14.92 -12.34
CA ILE A 163 5.72 -15.55 -13.30
C ILE A 163 5.96 -17.00 -12.88
N LEU A 164 5.67 -17.93 -13.80
CA LEU A 164 6.00 -19.34 -13.67
C LEU A 164 7.32 -19.63 -14.40
N VAL A 165 8.29 -20.11 -13.67
CA VAL A 165 9.54 -20.67 -14.22
C VAL A 165 9.40 -22.18 -14.25
N GLU A 166 9.09 -22.75 -15.40
CA GLU A 166 8.97 -24.21 -15.55
C GLU A 166 10.32 -24.90 -15.46
N PRO A 167 10.39 -26.07 -14.79
CA PRO A 167 11.57 -26.93 -14.87
C PRO A 167 11.74 -27.51 -16.28
N PRO A 168 12.94 -28.00 -16.63
CA PRO A 168 13.10 -28.82 -17.83
C PRO A 168 12.12 -30.00 -17.82
N GLY A 169 11.38 -30.20 -18.91
CA GLY A 169 10.32 -31.20 -19.01
C GLY A 169 8.93 -30.76 -18.52
N GLY A 170 8.81 -29.52 -18.00
CA GLY A 170 7.54 -28.92 -17.60
C GLY A 170 6.94 -29.51 -16.32
N LEU A 171 5.67 -29.19 -16.06
CA LEU A 171 4.89 -29.77 -14.98
C LEU A 171 4.07 -30.99 -15.48
N PRO A 172 3.66 -31.90 -14.59
CA PRO A 172 2.71 -32.96 -14.95
C PRO A 172 1.45 -32.40 -15.61
N HIS A 173 0.90 -33.11 -16.57
CA HIS A 173 -0.34 -32.73 -17.25
C HIS A 173 -1.49 -32.63 -16.26
N VAL A 174 -2.36 -31.64 -16.44
CA VAL A 174 -3.68 -31.48 -15.82
C VAL A 174 -4.69 -31.08 -16.90
N ASP A 175 -5.97 -31.30 -16.67
CA ASP A 175 -7.02 -31.02 -17.65
C ASP A 175 -7.33 -29.51 -17.73
N HIS A 176 -7.24 -28.82 -16.59
CA HIS A 176 -7.48 -27.36 -16.50
C HIS A 176 -6.41 -26.66 -15.69
N GLU A 177 -6.03 -25.48 -16.15
CA GLU A 177 -5.15 -24.56 -15.43
C GLU A 177 -5.84 -23.22 -15.22
N TYR A 178 -5.73 -22.66 -14.01
CA TYR A 178 -6.31 -21.36 -13.65
C TYR A 178 -5.32 -20.48 -12.91
N TYR A 179 -5.46 -19.18 -13.09
CA TYR A 179 -4.65 -18.11 -12.50
C TYR A 179 -5.48 -17.26 -11.57
N LEU A 180 -5.22 -17.35 -10.28
CA LEU A 180 -5.89 -16.56 -9.24
C LEU A 180 -4.86 -15.79 -8.42
N MET A 181 -5.17 -14.52 -8.08
CA MET A 181 -4.42 -13.76 -7.10
C MET A 181 -5.35 -13.08 -6.10
N GLN A 182 -5.04 -13.28 -4.82
CA GLN A 182 -5.64 -12.49 -3.74
C GLN A 182 -5.00 -11.12 -3.67
N GLY A 183 -5.83 -10.09 -3.52
CA GLY A 183 -5.42 -8.71 -3.25
C GLY A 183 -6.25 -8.09 -2.13
N GLU A 184 -5.65 -7.13 -1.45
CA GLU A 184 -6.27 -6.35 -0.39
C GLU A 184 -6.53 -4.93 -0.90
N ILE A 185 -7.75 -4.42 -0.71
CA ILE A 185 -8.10 -3.05 -1.13
C ILE A 185 -8.51 -2.25 0.10
N TYR A 186 -7.90 -1.08 0.25
CA TYR A 186 -8.03 -0.20 1.39
C TYR A 186 -8.74 1.09 0.98
N THR A 187 -9.99 1.24 1.41
CA THR A 187 -10.82 2.40 1.08
C THR A 187 -11.12 3.27 2.30
N THR A 188 -11.33 4.56 2.09
CA THR A 188 -11.72 5.49 3.17
C THR A 188 -13.14 5.24 3.66
N ALA A 189 -14.02 4.75 2.79
CA ALA A 189 -15.37 4.35 3.16
C ALA A 189 -15.45 2.83 3.41
N PRO A 190 -16.41 2.36 4.22
CA PRO A 190 -16.62 0.94 4.47
C PRO A 190 -17.04 0.21 3.18
N LYS A 191 -16.91 -1.14 3.20
CA LYS A 191 -17.40 -2.03 2.15
C LYS A 191 -18.88 -1.74 1.83
N GLY A 192 -19.24 -1.84 0.55
CA GLY A 192 -20.60 -1.64 0.06
C GLY A 192 -21.02 -0.18 -0.17
N LYS A 193 -20.13 0.78 0.05
CA LYS A 193 -20.40 2.19 -0.26
C LYS A 193 -20.35 2.43 -1.76
N SER A 194 -21.49 2.78 -2.37
CA SER A 194 -21.59 3.06 -3.81
C SER A 194 -20.73 4.24 -4.26
N GLY A 195 -20.38 4.25 -5.55
CA GLY A 195 -19.58 5.28 -6.21
C GLY A 195 -18.08 5.07 -6.08
N LEU A 196 -17.29 6.03 -6.57
CA LEU A 196 -15.84 5.96 -6.59
C LEU A 196 -15.26 6.09 -5.17
N GLN A 197 -14.59 5.04 -4.73
CA GLN A 197 -13.92 5.02 -3.45
C GLN A 197 -12.47 5.51 -3.56
N GLN A 198 -12.03 6.20 -2.50
CA GLN A 198 -10.67 6.69 -2.38
C GLN A 198 -9.82 5.69 -1.61
N PHE A 199 -8.56 5.56 -2.00
CA PHE A 199 -7.56 4.80 -1.24
C PHE A 199 -7.36 5.39 0.16
N SER A 200 -7.17 4.53 1.16
CA SER A 200 -6.86 4.93 2.54
C SER A 200 -5.48 4.42 2.95
N ALA A 201 -4.53 5.34 3.06
CA ALA A 201 -3.21 5.03 3.61
C ALA A 201 -3.28 4.67 5.10
N GLU A 202 -4.21 5.26 5.85
CA GLU A 202 -4.44 4.94 7.26
C GLU A 202 -4.88 3.49 7.44
N ASN A 203 -5.88 3.05 6.67
CA ASN A 203 -6.34 1.66 6.71
C ASN A 203 -5.27 0.67 6.21
N LEU A 204 -4.46 1.06 5.20
CA LEU A 204 -3.33 0.26 4.74
C LEU A 204 -2.32 0.03 5.87
N MET A 205 -1.91 1.10 6.57
CA MET A 205 -0.94 1.02 7.67
C MET A 205 -1.51 0.33 8.91
N ALA A 206 -2.82 0.36 9.11
CA ALA A 206 -3.52 -0.37 10.16
C ALA A 206 -3.84 -1.83 9.78
N GLU A 207 -3.44 -2.28 8.59
CA GLU A 207 -3.75 -3.61 8.03
C GLU A 207 -5.26 -3.91 7.99
N ASN A 208 -6.08 -2.85 7.93
CA ASN A 208 -7.54 -2.93 7.95
C ASN A 208 -8.12 -2.81 6.54
N ALA A 209 -7.97 -3.85 5.71
CA ALA A 209 -8.55 -3.88 4.38
C ALA A 209 -10.08 -3.96 4.43
N GLN A 210 -10.74 -3.12 3.63
CA GLN A 210 -12.20 -3.14 3.46
C GLN A 210 -12.65 -4.24 2.51
N TYR A 211 -11.79 -4.62 1.55
CA TYR A 211 -12.06 -5.69 0.61
C TYR A 211 -10.87 -6.65 0.53
N TYR A 212 -11.17 -7.92 0.43
CA TYR A 212 -10.27 -8.98 0.00
C TYR A 212 -10.87 -9.57 -1.27
N VAL A 213 -10.13 -9.64 -2.35
CA VAL A 213 -10.71 -10.02 -3.65
C VAL A 213 -9.80 -10.97 -4.41
N PHE A 214 -10.39 -11.89 -5.16
CA PHE A 214 -9.67 -12.58 -6.22
C PHE A 214 -9.74 -11.78 -7.51
N ASN A 215 -8.61 -11.64 -8.18
CA ASN A 215 -8.45 -10.98 -9.47
C ASN A 215 -9.06 -9.57 -9.55
N GLY A 216 -9.07 -8.86 -8.42
CA GLY A 216 -9.31 -7.41 -8.38
C GLY A 216 -10.74 -6.96 -8.10
N ALA A 217 -11.76 -7.82 -8.10
CA ALA A 217 -13.13 -7.41 -7.82
C ALA A 217 -13.94 -8.49 -7.05
N VAL A 218 -14.91 -8.01 -6.25
CA VAL A 218 -15.86 -8.87 -5.54
C VAL A 218 -16.70 -9.66 -6.55
N ASP A 219 -16.94 -10.92 -6.26
CA ASP A 219 -17.76 -11.85 -7.05
C ASP A 219 -17.28 -12.15 -8.48
N ALA A 220 -16.10 -11.66 -8.85
CA ALA A 220 -15.59 -11.83 -10.20
C ALA A 220 -15.41 -13.30 -10.59
N ILE A 221 -14.90 -14.12 -9.67
CA ILE A 221 -14.63 -15.55 -9.90
C ILE A 221 -15.78 -16.45 -9.44
N THR A 222 -16.87 -15.86 -9.00
CA THR A 222 -18.10 -16.58 -8.69
C THR A 222 -19.18 -16.39 -9.76
N LYS A 223 -19.27 -15.19 -10.35
CA LYS A 223 -20.32 -14.79 -11.29
C LYS A 223 -19.83 -14.58 -12.72
N GLU A 224 -18.74 -13.81 -12.90
CA GLU A 224 -18.26 -13.47 -14.24
C GLU A 224 -17.40 -14.60 -14.85
N TYR A 225 -16.50 -15.18 -14.05
CA TYR A 225 -15.50 -16.16 -14.49
C TYR A 225 -15.40 -17.36 -13.54
N PRO A 226 -16.51 -18.09 -13.23
CA PRO A 226 -16.40 -19.29 -12.41
C PRO A 226 -15.51 -20.33 -13.08
N LEU A 227 -14.66 -20.99 -12.29
CA LEU A 227 -13.80 -22.06 -12.76
C LEU A 227 -14.66 -23.26 -13.18
N GLN A 228 -14.25 -24.01 -14.21
CA GLN A 228 -15.03 -25.11 -14.79
C GLN A 228 -14.20 -26.39 -14.82
N ALA A 229 -14.83 -27.52 -14.54
CA ALA A 229 -14.27 -28.84 -14.76
C ALA A 229 -15.40 -29.85 -15.02
N ASN A 230 -15.06 -31.05 -15.48
CA ASN A 230 -15.95 -32.19 -15.45
C ASN A 230 -15.53 -33.16 -14.35
N GLU A 231 -16.44 -33.97 -13.87
CA GLU A 231 -16.15 -35.05 -12.91
C GLU A 231 -15.00 -35.95 -13.43
N GLY A 232 -14.02 -36.20 -12.56
CA GLY A 232 -12.85 -37.00 -12.84
C GLY A 232 -11.64 -36.22 -13.39
N GLU A 233 -11.83 -34.97 -13.84
CA GLU A 233 -10.77 -34.13 -14.35
C GLU A 233 -9.88 -33.57 -13.23
N THR A 234 -8.67 -33.16 -13.60
CA THR A 234 -7.68 -32.54 -12.72
C THR A 234 -7.60 -31.04 -12.98
N VAL A 235 -7.64 -30.27 -11.91
CA VAL A 235 -7.57 -28.80 -11.95
C VAL A 235 -6.31 -28.34 -11.22
N ARG A 236 -5.54 -27.44 -11.86
CA ARG A 236 -4.42 -26.74 -11.25
C ARG A 236 -4.72 -25.26 -11.11
N ILE A 237 -4.53 -24.73 -9.91
CA ILE A 237 -4.66 -23.30 -9.62
C ILE A 237 -3.27 -22.74 -9.31
N TYR A 238 -2.79 -21.86 -10.16
CA TYR A 238 -1.63 -21.01 -9.89
C TYR A 238 -2.10 -19.83 -9.04
N PHE A 239 -1.78 -19.90 -7.77
CA PHE A 239 -2.25 -18.94 -6.79
C PHE A 239 -1.15 -18.01 -6.32
N GLY A 240 -1.42 -16.70 -6.27
CA GLY A 240 -0.57 -15.69 -5.67
C GLY A 240 -1.29 -14.89 -4.60
N ASN A 241 -0.60 -14.61 -3.51
CA ASN A 241 -1.05 -13.64 -2.53
C ASN A 241 -0.27 -12.33 -2.73
N ALA A 242 -0.90 -11.36 -3.38
CA ALA A 242 -0.29 -10.05 -3.55
C ALA A 242 -0.17 -9.30 -2.21
N GLY A 243 -1.06 -9.57 -1.28
CA GLY A 243 -1.14 -8.88 -0.01
C GLY A 243 -1.69 -7.47 -0.18
N PRO A 244 -1.03 -6.44 0.40
CA PRO A 244 0.37 -6.41 0.87
C PRO A 244 0.62 -6.91 2.30
N ASN A 245 -0.38 -7.14 3.14
CA ASN A 245 -0.19 -7.35 4.57
C ASN A 245 -0.60 -8.74 5.06
N ALA A 246 -1.75 -9.25 4.63
CA ALA A 246 -2.36 -10.43 5.22
C ALA A 246 -1.86 -11.74 4.59
N THR A 247 -1.52 -12.72 5.42
CA THR A 247 -1.30 -14.10 4.99
C THR A 247 -2.63 -14.73 4.59
N ALA A 248 -2.72 -15.29 3.39
CA ALA A 248 -3.87 -16.06 2.91
C ALA A 248 -3.86 -17.48 3.51
N SER A 249 -5.04 -18.07 3.71
CA SER A 249 -5.22 -19.45 4.20
C SER A 249 -6.21 -20.16 3.29
N GLU A 250 -5.74 -20.59 2.13
CA GLU A 250 -6.59 -21.08 1.05
C GLU A 250 -7.14 -22.48 1.33
N HIS A 251 -8.44 -22.63 1.12
CA HIS A 251 -9.21 -23.86 1.27
C HIS A 251 -10.19 -24.00 0.10
N MET A 252 -10.45 -25.23 -0.30
CA MET A 252 -11.56 -25.56 -1.22
C MET A 252 -12.59 -26.40 -0.48
N VAL A 253 -13.75 -25.80 -0.22
CA VAL A 253 -14.83 -26.46 0.52
C VAL A 253 -15.32 -27.67 -0.27
N GLY A 254 -15.30 -28.85 0.34
CA GLY A 254 -15.74 -30.10 -0.28
C GLY A 254 -14.68 -30.83 -1.10
N GLU A 255 -13.45 -30.29 -1.19
CA GLU A 255 -12.32 -30.93 -1.90
C GLU A 255 -11.09 -31.01 -1.01
N ILE A 256 -10.15 -31.90 -1.38
CA ILE A 256 -8.84 -32.05 -0.76
C ILE A 256 -7.79 -31.85 -1.85
N PHE A 257 -6.82 -30.98 -1.60
CA PHE A 257 -5.73 -30.76 -2.55
C PHE A 257 -4.89 -32.04 -2.70
N THR A 258 -4.92 -32.63 -3.87
CA THR A 258 -4.18 -33.86 -4.20
C THR A 258 -2.68 -33.58 -4.27
N ARG A 259 -2.30 -32.37 -4.69
CA ARG A 259 -0.93 -31.84 -4.63
C ARG A 259 -0.96 -30.37 -4.26
N PHE A 260 0.00 -30.00 -3.41
CA PHE A 260 0.23 -28.62 -3.01
C PHE A 260 1.73 -28.31 -3.09
N TYR A 261 2.09 -27.43 -4.03
CA TYR A 261 3.47 -26.94 -4.17
C TYR A 261 3.65 -25.72 -3.27
N GLN A 262 4.13 -25.97 -2.07
CA GLN A 262 4.28 -24.96 -1.03
C GLN A 262 5.26 -23.88 -1.45
N PHE A 263 4.90 -22.61 -1.18
CA PHE A 263 5.69 -21.42 -1.53
C PHE A 263 6.03 -21.31 -3.03
N GLY A 264 5.26 -21.95 -3.90
CA GLY A 264 5.52 -21.97 -5.34
C GLY A 264 6.73 -22.77 -5.77
N SER A 265 7.39 -23.48 -4.85
CA SER A 265 8.61 -24.22 -5.16
C SER A 265 8.33 -25.42 -6.09
N LEU A 266 9.03 -25.47 -7.22
CA LEU A 266 9.07 -26.63 -8.13
C LEU A 266 10.38 -27.42 -7.99
N ALA A 267 11.27 -26.98 -7.10
CA ALA A 267 12.50 -27.70 -6.75
C ALA A 267 12.28 -28.78 -5.67
N SER A 268 11.12 -28.73 -4.98
CA SER A 268 10.75 -29.68 -3.93
C SER A 268 9.53 -30.49 -4.37
N PRO A 269 9.37 -31.74 -3.90
CA PRO A 269 8.15 -32.50 -4.12
C PRO A 269 6.94 -31.80 -3.51
N PRO A 270 5.74 -31.86 -4.15
CA PRO A 270 4.53 -31.32 -3.57
C PRO A 270 4.07 -32.12 -2.36
N LEU A 271 3.42 -31.45 -1.42
CA LEU A 271 2.66 -32.11 -0.35
C LEU A 271 1.36 -32.70 -0.93
N ALA A 272 0.84 -33.74 -0.32
CA ALA A 272 -0.39 -34.41 -0.74
C ALA A 272 -1.42 -34.48 0.39
N GLY A 273 -2.72 -34.46 0.05
CA GLY A 273 -3.79 -34.60 1.03
C GLY A 273 -3.95 -33.37 1.95
N ILE A 274 -3.76 -32.18 1.41
CA ILE A 274 -3.82 -30.93 2.17
C ILE A 274 -5.24 -30.33 2.08
N GLN A 275 -5.80 -29.94 3.21
CA GLN A 275 -7.13 -29.30 3.26
C GLN A 275 -7.09 -27.77 3.19
N THR A 276 -6.15 -27.16 3.91
CA THR A 276 -5.97 -25.71 4.00
C THR A 276 -4.49 -25.40 4.02
N ALA A 277 -4.07 -24.40 3.26
CA ALA A 277 -2.66 -24.06 3.14
C ALA A 277 -2.43 -22.55 3.17
N THR A 278 -1.37 -22.13 3.87
CA THR A 278 -1.00 -20.72 3.99
C THR A 278 -0.13 -20.27 2.85
N VAL A 279 -0.41 -19.05 2.35
CA VAL A 279 0.43 -18.34 1.37
C VAL A 279 0.72 -16.95 1.92
N PRO A 280 1.98 -16.62 2.26
CA PRO A 280 2.32 -15.32 2.83
C PRO A 280 2.12 -14.19 1.80
N PRO A 281 2.01 -12.93 2.25
CA PRO A 281 1.97 -11.79 1.34
C PRO A 281 3.25 -11.73 0.50
N GLY A 282 3.12 -11.42 -0.80
CA GLY A 282 4.22 -11.50 -1.77
C GLY A 282 4.64 -12.93 -2.13
N GLY A 283 3.92 -13.94 -1.67
CA GLY A 283 4.17 -15.35 -1.94
C GLY A 283 3.23 -15.95 -2.97
N ALA A 284 3.56 -17.17 -3.43
CA ALA A 284 2.74 -17.93 -4.36
C ALA A 284 2.70 -19.41 -3.96
N ALA A 285 1.72 -20.15 -4.49
CA ALA A 285 1.60 -21.59 -4.34
C ALA A 285 0.86 -22.20 -5.53
N ILE A 286 0.99 -23.51 -5.75
CA ILE A 286 0.22 -24.23 -6.77
C ILE A 286 -0.64 -25.28 -6.06
N PHE A 287 -1.93 -25.23 -6.32
CA PHE A 287 -2.90 -26.19 -5.81
C PHE A 287 -3.38 -27.10 -6.94
N GLU A 288 -3.42 -28.40 -6.71
CA GLU A 288 -4.06 -29.35 -7.62
C GLU A 288 -5.17 -30.10 -6.89
N VAL A 289 -6.33 -30.23 -7.54
CA VAL A 289 -7.44 -31.05 -7.08
C VAL A 289 -7.85 -32.00 -8.19
N LYS A 290 -8.43 -33.13 -7.81
CA LYS A 290 -9.18 -33.99 -8.70
C LYS A 290 -10.65 -33.77 -8.44
N ALA A 291 -11.39 -33.27 -9.42
CA ALA A 291 -12.80 -33.03 -9.34
C ALA A 291 -13.56 -34.38 -9.19
N SER A 292 -13.64 -34.91 -7.97
CA SER A 292 -14.10 -36.27 -7.69
C SER A 292 -15.63 -36.40 -7.58
N ASN A 293 -16.32 -35.26 -7.51
CA ASN A 293 -17.77 -35.19 -7.43
C ASN A 293 -18.31 -34.05 -8.29
N ALA A 294 -19.53 -34.17 -8.80
CA ALA A 294 -20.21 -33.07 -9.46
C ALA A 294 -20.78 -32.09 -8.42
N GLY A 295 -20.76 -30.78 -8.72
CA GLY A 295 -21.26 -29.77 -7.80
C GLY A 295 -20.55 -28.43 -7.91
N GLN A 296 -20.75 -27.58 -6.92
CA GLN A 296 -20.06 -26.31 -6.77
C GLN A 296 -19.13 -26.35 -5.55
N PHE A 297 -17.89 -26.02 -5.75
CA PHE A 297 -16.87 -26.05 -4.72
C PHE A 297 -16.30 -24.64 -4.54
N THR A 298 -16.33 -24.14 -3.30
CA THR A 298 -15.87 -22.79 -2.99
C THR A 298 -14.39 -22.82 -2.66
N PHE A 299 -13.58 -22.08 -3.42
CA PHE A 299 -12.18 -21.78 -3.10
C PHE A 299 -12.11 -20.41 -2.44
N MET A 300 -11.54 -20.34 -1.23
CA MET A 300 -11.57 -19.12 -0.42
C MET A 300 -10.44 -19.06 0.60
N ASP A 301 -10.15 -17.86 1.10
CA ASP A 301 -9.34 -17.67 2.31
C ASP A 301 -10.17 -18.06 3.54
N HIS A 302 -9.72 -19.08 4.29
CA HIS A 302 -10.43 -19.61 5.46
C HIS A 302 -10.37 -18.70 6.70
N ALA A 303 -9.79 -17.51 6.61
CA ALA A 303 -10.13 -16.41 7.48
C ALA A 303 -11.51 -15.86 7.06
N ILE A 304 -12.57 -16.48 7.55
CA ILE A 304 -13.95 -16.40 7.02
C ILE A 304 -14.44 -14.96 6.81
N SER A 305 -14.09 -14.03 7.69
CA SER A 305 -14.43 -12.61 7.52
C SER A 305 -13.87 -11.99 6.23
N ARG A 306 -12.81 -12.58 5.64
CA ARG A 306 -12.27 -12.13 4.36
C ARG A 306 -13.08 -12.64 3.19
N MET A 307 -13.64 -13.83 3.30
CA MET A 307 -14.64 -14.34 2.35
C MET A 307 -15.83 -13.37 2.27
N GLU A 308 -16.38 -12.96 3.41
CA GLU A 308 -17.46 -11.95 3.47
C GLU A 308 -17.05 -10.59 2.91
N LYS A 309 -15.75 -10.26 2.89
CA LYS A 309 -15.23 -9.06 2.24
C LYS A 309 -14.97 -9.22 0.74
N GLY A 310 -15.28 -10.39 0.15
CA GLY A 310 -15.25 -10.62 -1.30
C GLY A 310 -14.23 -11.65 -1.78
N ASN A 311 -13.54 -12.37 -0.87
CA ASN A 311 -12.51 -13.35 -1.21
C ASN A 311 -13.14 -14.74 -1.43
N MET A 312 -13.71 -14.96 -2.62
CA MET A 312 -14.38 -16.21 -2.99
C MET A 312 -14.27 -16.48 -4.49
N ALA A 313 -14.03 -17.74 -4.83
CA ALA A 313 -14.10 -18.27 -6.18
C ALA A 313 -14.92 -19.57 -6.18
N ILE A 314 -15.60 -19.88 -7.28
CA ILE A 314 -16.38 -21.11 -7.44
C ILE A 314 -15.73 -21.98 -8.52
N LEU A 315 -15.49 -23.24 -8.19
CA LEU A 315 -15.25 -24.30 -9.16
C LEU A 315 -16.57 -25.05 -9.42
N GLN A 316 -17.07 -24.95 -10.65
CA GLN A 316 -18.25 -25.69 -11.10
C GLN A 316 -17.82 -27.00 -11.76
N VAL A 317 -18.15 -28.12 -11.15
CA VAL A 317 -17.88 -29.46 -11.68
C VAL A 317 -19.13 -30.03 -12.29
N LYS A 318 -19.11 -30.30 -13.59
CA LYS A 318 -20.21 -30.94 -14.34
C LYS A 318 -20.07 -32.46 -14.28
N GLY A 319 -21.16 -33.15 -14.09
CA GLY A 319 -21.17 -34.60 -14.00
C GLY A 319 -22.38 -35.13 -13.24
N GLN A 320 -22.26 -36.30 -12.67
CA GLN A 320 -23.26 -36.89 -11.77
C GLN A 320 -22.74 -36.88 -10.34
N GLU A 321 -23.61 -36.54 -9.40
CA GLU A 321 -23.24 -36.56 -7.98
C GLU A 321 -22.86 -37.99 -7.56
N ASN A 322 -21.66 -38.14 -6.99
CA ASN A 322 -21.17 -39.43 -6.48
C ASN A 322 -21.60 -39.62 -5.03
N THR A 323 -22.80 -40.18 -4.85
CA THR A 323 -23.40 -40.45 -3.53
C THR A 323 -22.61 -41.45 -2.69
N ALA A 324 -21.65 -42.17 -3.26
CA ALA A 324 -20.77 -43.05 -2.49
C ALA A 324 -19.73 -42.27 -1.70
N LEU A 325 -19.38 -41.03 -2.15
CA LEU A 325 -18.47 -40.15 -1.43
C LEU A 325 -19.17 -39.38 -0.30
N MET A 326 -20.39 -38.92 -0.57
CA MET A 326 -21.19 -38.17 0.39
C MET A 326 -22.66 -38.31 0.09
N HIS A 327 -23.48 -38.59 1.10
CA HIS A 327 -24.93 -38.63 1.00
C HIS A 327 -25.58 -38.25 2.32
N ALA A 328 -26.83 -37.79 2.27
CA ALA A 328 -27.61 -37.52 3.46
C ALA A 328 -27.88 -38.82 4.25
N GLY A 329 -27.74 -38.78 5.57
CA GLY A 329 -28.14 -39.83 6.45
C GLY A 329 -29.66 -40.00 6.47
N PRO A 330 -30.21 -41.13 7.06
CA PRO A 330 -31.64 -41.26 7.25
C PRO A 330 -32.16 -40.10 8.10
N ALA A 331 -33.26 -39.50 7.67
CA ALA A 331 -33.93 -38.45 8.44
C ALA A 331 -34.25 -38.96 9.83
N SER A 332 -33.83 -38.27 10.88
CA SER A 332 -34.25 -38.54 12.24
C SER A 332 -35.77 -38.31 12.30
N PRO A 333 -36.56 -39.17 12.98
CA PRO A 333 -38.00 -38.94 13.14
C PRO A 333 -38.17 -37.59 13.85
N SER A 334 -38.86 -36.67 13.20
CA SER A 334 -39.07 -35.31 13.70
C SER A 334 -39.91 -35.39 14.99
N ASN A 335 -39.32 -35.03 16.12
CA ASN A 335 -40.05 -34.78 17.35
C ASN A 335 -40.72 -33.39 17.28
N GLY A 336 -41.46 -33.09 16.21
CA GLY A 336 -42.31 -31.90 16.12
C GLY A 336 -41.62 -30.55 16.07
N GLU A 337 -40.28 -30.49 15.94
CA GLU A 337 -39.53 -29.25 15.71
C GLU A 337 -39.37 -29.05 14.20
N GLN A 338 -39.67 -27.84 13.75
CA GLN A 338 -39.57 -27.45 12.35
C GLN A 338 -38.17 -27.74 11.81
N GLU A 339 -38.06 -28.54 10.76
CA GLU A 339 -36.84 -28.66 9.98
C GLU A 339 -36.40 -27.27 9.54
N ILE A 340 -35.21 -26.89 9.93
CA ILE A 340 -34.49 -25.80 9.26
C ILE A 340 -34.05 -26.41 7.92
N SER A 341 -34.89 -26.26 6.89
CA SER A 341 -34.53 -26.65 5.53
C SER A 341 -33.21 -25.95 5.15
N GLY A 342 -32.33 -26.74 4.56
CA GLY A 342 -30.96 -26.34 4.27
C GLY A 342 -30.85 -24.95 3.65
N VAL A 343 -29.91 -24.17 4.19
CA VAL A 343 -29.55 -22.87 3.66
C VAL A 343 -29.06 -23.06 2.23
N THR A 344 -29.84 -22.61 1.25
CA THR A 344 -29.40 -22.54 -0.15
C THR A 344 -28.56 -21.26 -0.34
N ALA A 345 -27.72 -21.24 -1.36
CA ALA A 345 -26.90 -20.08 -1.68
C ALA A 345 -27.68 -18.77 -1.92
N SER A 346 -29.03 -18.89 -2.04
CA SER A 346 -29.94 -17.73 -2.12
C SER A 346 -30.34 -17.15 -0.76
N ASP A 347 -30.06 -17.87 0.34
CA ASP A 347 -30.46 -17.43 1.68
C ASP A 347 -29.40 -16.52 2.35
N VAL A 348 -28.30 -16.25 1.67
CA VAL A 348 -27.22 -15.39 2.18
C VAL A 348 -27.51 -13.90 1.97
N ASP A 349 -28.55 -13.55 1.23
CA ASP A 349 -28.91 -12.16 0.92
C ASP A 349 -29.70 -11.46 2.06
N GLU A 350 -29.98 -12.11 3.19
CA GLU A 350 -30.83 -11.56 4.25
C GLU A 350 -30.10 -11.31 5.59
N VAL A 351 -28.78 -11.09 5.58
CA VAL A 351 -28.04 -10.61 6.78
C VAL A 351 -27.87 -9.08 6.77
N ASP A 352 -28.82 -8.38 6.21
CA ASP A 352 -28.72 -6.92 6.09
C ASP A 352 -29.52 -6.17 7.15
N HIS A 353 -29.62 -6.60 8.39
CA HIS A 353 -30.15 -5.79 9.50
C HIS A 353 -29.73 -6.28 10.90
N ILE A 354 -28.45 -6.51 11.14
CA ILE A 354 -27.94 -6.37 12.51
C ILE A 354 -27.70 -4.86 12.72
N LYS A 355 -28.75 -4.15 13.14
CA LYS A 355 -28.59 -2.86 13.77
C LYS A 355 -27.62 -3.05 14.95
N PRO A 356 -26.56 -2.24 15.07
CA PRO A 356 -25.74 -2.28 16.27
C PRO A 356 -26.68 -2.03 17.45
N SER A 357 -26.80 -3.00 18.33
CA SER A 357 -27.48 -2.85 19.60
C SER A 357 -26.80 -1.72 20.33
N SER A 358 -27.49 -0.61 20.55
CA SER A 358 -27.10 0.46 21.42
C SER A 358 -27.29 0.03 22.89
N ALA A 359 -26.77 -1.12 23.26
CA ALA A 359 -26.54 -1.46 24.65
C ALA A 359 -25.25 -0.72 25.06
N ALA A 360 -25.39 0.54 25.40
CA ALA A 360 -24.42 1.24 26.20
C ALA A 360 -24.16 0.37 27.44
N LEU A 361 -22.94 -0.11 27.59
CA LEU A 361 -22.46 -0.63 28.86
C LEU A 361 -22.58 0.50 29.87
N SER A 362 -23.66 0.49 30.66
CA SER A 362 -23.83 1.36 31.79
C SER A 362 -22.74 0.99 32.82
N VAL A 363 -21.73 1.82 32.90
CA VAL A 363 -20.80 1.83 34.04
C VAL A 363 -21.61 2.22 35.27
N PRO A 364 -21.54 1.47 36.40
CA PRO A 364 -22.29 1.82 37.57
C PRO A 364 -21.90 3.22 38.10
N GLU A 365 -22.87 4.01 38.39
CA GLU A 365 -22.80 5.41 38.83
C GLU A 365 -22.10 5.63 40.21
N SER A 366 -21.53 4.59 40.80
CA SER A 366 -20.87 4.63 42.09
C SER A 366 -19.37 4.99 42.07
N ALA A 367 -18.78 5.24 40.91
CA ALA A 367 -17.35 5.56 40.79
C ALA A 367 -17.05 7.06 40.55
N MET A 368 -18.03 7.94 40.54
CA MET A 368 -17.85 9.39 40.33
C MET A 368 -18.35 10.23 41.52
N ASN A 369 -17.87 9.98 42.73
CA ASN A 369 -18.00 10.94 43.83
C ASN A 369 -16.65 11.15 44.47
N MET A 370 -15.86 12.04 43.89
CA MET A 370 -14.79 12.74 44.59
C MET A 370 -15.24 14.17 44.87
N PRO A 371 -15.31 14.63 46.11
CA PRO A 371 -15.71 16.01 46.43
C PRO A 371 -14.55 16.96 46.13
N GLY A 372 -14.81 18.05 45.38
CA GLY A 372 -13.88 19.17 45.28
C GLY A 372 -13.64 19.81 43.91
N MET A 373 -14.61 19.82 42.99
CA MET A 373 -14.43 20.55 41.71
C MET A 373 -15.68 21.38 41.33
N ASN A 374 -16.11 22.24 42.23
CA ASN A 374 -16.96 23.37 41.83
C ASN A 374 -16.33 24.58 42.46
N ASP A 375 -15.52 25.30 41.69
CA ASP A 375 -15.24 26.75 41.79
C ASP A 375 -13.94 27.05 41.01
N MET A 376 -14.10 27.33 39.71
CA MET A 376 -13.06 28.03 38.94
C MET A 376 -13.74 29.07 38.03
N PRO A 377 -13.37 30.35 38.12
CA PRO A 377 -13.86 31.38 37.22
C PRO A 377 -13.22 31.26 35.84
N SER A 378 -14.01 31.57 34.80
CA SER A 378 -13.54 31.64 33.42
C SER A 378 -12.45 32.70 33.27
N MET A 379 -11.21 32.26 33.12
CA MET A 379 -10.13 33.07 32.58
C MET A 379 -9.76 32.51 31.21
N ALA A 380 -9.70 33.40 30.21
CA ALA A 380 -9.05 33.13 28.93
C ALA A 380 -7.60 32.75 29.25
N SER A 381 -7.33 31.43 29.31
CA SER A 381 -6.04 30.91 29.71
C SER A 381 -5.06 31.01 28.56
N ALA A 382 -3.89 31.57 28.85
CA ALA A 382 -2.68 31.36 28.09
C ALA A 382 -2.51 29.86 27.80
N PRO A 383 -1.94 29.45 26.67
CA PRO A 383 -1.71 28.04 26.36
C PRO A 383 -0.94 27.40 27.51
N PRO A 384 -1.27 26.14 27.88
CA PRO A 384 -0.63 25.48 29.00
C PRO A 384 0.89 25.42 28.78
N PRO A 385 1.69 25.53 29.83
CA PRO A 385 3.14 25.48 29.70
C PRO A 385 3.55 24.15 29.08
N PHE A 386 4.36 24.22 28.03
CA PHE A 386 4.93 23.07 27.34
C PHE A 386 5.62 22.14 28.36
N SER A 387 5.19 20.90 28.42
CA SER A 387 5.77 19.86 29.28
C SER A 387 6.32 18.73 28.40
N LEU A 388 7.56 18.30 28.64
CA LEU A 388 8.13 17.12 27.97
C LEU A 388 7.35 15.83 28.23
N LYS A 389 6.53 15.78 29.29
CA LYS A 389 5.61 14.65 29.54
C LYS A 389 4.46 14.57 28.54
N SER A 390 4.17 15.65 27.81
CA SER A 390 3.16 15.69 26.73
C SER A 390 3.74 15.33 25.36
N VAL A 391 5.06 15.19 25.23
CA VAL A 391 5.74 14.74 24.02
C VAL A 391 5.92 13.23 24.13
N GLY A 392 5.08 12.47 23.48
CA GLY A 392 5.23 11.01 23.37
C GLY A 392 6.54 10.68 22.62
N GLY A 393 7.17 9.55 22.96
CA GLY A 393 8.35 9.08 22.22
C GLY A 393 9.66 9.19 22.99
N LEU A 394 10.78 8.96 22.29
CA LEU A 394 12.13 8.93 22.82
C LEU A 394 12.97 10.08 22.24
N LEU A 395 13.84 10.65 23.05
CA LEU A 395 14.79 11.71 22.67
C LEU A 395 16.22 11.21 22.82
N GLY A 396 17.05 11.38 21.81
CA GLY A 396 18.43 10.94 21.88
C GLY A 396 19.22 11.09 20.59
N CYS A 397 20.43 10.54 20.61
CA CYS A 397 21.31 10.46 19.44
C CYS A 397 21.09 9.17 18.66
N LEU A 398 20.82 9.30 17.38
CA LEU A 398 20.76 8.17 16.48
C LEU A 398 22.17 7.83 15.98
N VAL A 399 22.62 6.60 16.24
CA VAL A 399 23.97 6.13 15.90
C VAL A 399 23.83 4.86 15.07
N GLU A 400 24.56 4.79 13.98
CA GLU A 400 24.70 3.58 13.18
C GLU A 400 25.97 2.83 13.62
N GLU A 401 25.83 1.56 13.98
CA GLU A 401 26.95 0.72 14.37
C GLU A 401 27.62 0.07 13.16
N ASN A 402 28.82 -0.45 13.34
CA ASN A 402 29.63 -1.05 12.27
C ASN A 402 29.00 -2.31 11.64
N ASP A 403 28.01 -2.92 12.28
CA ASP A 403 27.23 -4.05 11.80
C ASP A 403 25.95 -3.63 11.03
N GLY A 404 25.75 -2.33 10.80
CA GLY A 404 24.59 -1.77 10.10
C GLY A 404 23.34 -1.63 10.98
N LYS A 405 23.43 -1.94 12.27
CA LYS A 405 22.31 -1.72 13.20
C LYS A 405 22.22 -0.25 13.61
N THR A 406 21.00 0.24 13.70
CA THR A 406 20.75 1.62 14.16
C THR A 406 20.31 1.60 15.62
N MET A 407 20.99 2.42 16.41
CA MET A 407 20.80 2.53 17.85
C MET A 407 20.41 3.95 18.23
N LEU A 408 19.50 4.10 19.20
CA LEU A 408 19.18 5.38 19.83
C LEU A 408 19.81 5.44 21.23
N LYS A 409 20.80 6.28 21.41
CA LYS A 409 21.36 6.60 22.71
C LYS A 409 20.52 7.70 23.36
N LEU A 410 19.78 7.36 24.41
CA LEU A 410 18.88 8.31 25.07
C LEU A 410 19.61 9.51 25.66
N TRP A 411 18.95 10.66 25.53
CA TRP A 411 19.39 11.91 26.14
C TRP A 411 19.34 11.84 27.67
N HIS A 412 20.39 12.32 28.32
CA HIS A 412 20.59 12.25 29.78
C HIS A 412 20.46 10.85 30.41
N SER A 413 20.72 9.79 29.62
CA SER A 413 20.68 8.41 30.09
C SER A 413 21.83 7.61 29.49
N GLN A 414 22.23 6.53 30.17
CA GLN A 414 23.13 5.52 29.60
C GLN A 414 22.37 4.43 28.80
N LYS A 415 21.03 4.52 28.76
CA LYS A 415 20.22 3.53 28.05
C LYS A 415 20.36 3.71 26.55
N VAL A 416 20.45 2.59 25.86
CA VAL A 416 20.50 2.46 24.42
C VAL A 416 19.35 1.57 24.00
N TYR A 417 18.70 1.91 22.89
CA TYR A 417 17.64 1.09 22.30
C TYR A 417 18.01 0.76 20.86
N ARG A 418 17.77 -0.49 20.45
CA ARG A 418 17.83 -0.86 19.03
C ARG A 418 16.62 -0.28 18.34
N MET A 419 16.83 0.43 17.23
CA MET A 419 15.76 1.02 16.42
C MET A 419 15.38 0.08 15.29
N GLU A 420 14.10 -0.25 15.20
CA GLU A 420 13.54 -1.06 14.12
C GLU A 420 12.63 -0.18 13.27
N ALA A 421 13.04 0.10 12.05
CA ALA A 421 12.27 0.84 11.05
C ALA A 421 12.81 0.59 9.64
N GLN A 422 12.13 1.19 8.67
CA GLN A 422 12.62 1.25 7.30
C GLN A 422 14.01 1.91 7.25
N PRO A 423 15.01 1.30 6.59
CA PRO A 423 16.41 1.80 6.60
C PRO A 423 16.57 3.27 6.22
N PHE A 424 15.72 3.79 5.33
CA PHE A 424 15.79 5.19 4.91
C PHE A 424 15.45 6.20 6.02
N LEU A 425 14.66 5.82 7.03
CA LEU A 425 14.38 6.69 8.19
C LEU A 425 15.63 6.95 9.00
N PHE A 426 16.56 6.01 8.99
CA PHE A 426 17.80 6.09 9.74
C PHE A 426 18.95 6.71 8.96
N SER A 427 19.14 6.34 7.69
CA SER A 427 20.25 6.82 6.86
C SER A 427 20.31 8.33 6.74
N GLN A 428 19.15 9.01 6.78
CA GLN A 428 19.07 10.47 6.74
C GLN A 428 19.25 11.15 8.10
N ASN A 429 19.20 10.41 9.19
CA ASN A 429 19.21 10.93 10.55
C ASN A 429 20.36 10.39 11.42
N ALA A 430 21.20 9.52 10.88
CA ALA A 430 22.39 9.02 11.56
C ALA A 430 23.31 10.18 11.99
N GLY A 431 23.82 10.13 13.21
CA GLY A 431 24.64 11.19 13.81
C GLY A 431 23.88 12.42 14.28
N ARG A 432 22.55 12.45 14.18
CA ARG A 432 21.69 13.57 14.60
C ARG A 432 21.08 13.35 15.98
N PHE A 433 20.75 14.42 16.66
CA PHE A 433 19.89 14.40 17.83
C PHE A 433 18.43 14.43 17.36
N VAL A 434 17.65 13.42 17.74
CA VAL A 434 16.32 13.17 17.19
C VAL A 434 15.27 12.99 18.28
N HIS A 435 14.01 13.26 17.91
CA HIS A 435 12.82 12.79 18.59
C HIS A 435 12.27 11.62 17.78
N VAL A 436 12.06 10.49 18.43
CA VAL A 436 11.57 9.26 17.82
C VAL A 436 10.25 8.89 18.46
N THR A 437 9.20 8.71 17.64
CA THR A 437 7.94 8.13 18.10
C THR A 437 7.81 6.69 17.65
N GLY A 438 7.08 5.88 18.39
CA GLY A 438 6.90 4.45 18.12
C GLY A 438 6.47 3.70 19.36
N HIS A 439 6.74 2.41 19.38
CA HIS A 439 6.38 1.53 20.49
C HIS A 439 7.50 0.51 20.76
N PHE A 440 7.54 -0.02 21.98
CA PHE A 440 8.48 -1.09 22.31
C PHE A 440 8.08 -2.37 21.58
N GLY A 441 9.02 -2.96 20.85
CA GLY A 441 8.85 -4.25 20.19
C GLY A 441 8.63 -5.36 21.22
N SER A 442 7.84 -6.36 20.86
CA SER A 442 7.79 -7.60 21.63
C SER A 442 9.15 -8.28 21.51
N VAL A 443 9.77 -8.62 22.65
CA VAL A 443 11.07 -9.30 22.72
C VAL A 443 10.96 -10.67 22.04
N VAL A 444 11.24 -10.71 20.76
CA VAL A 444 11.41 -11.95 20.01
C VAL A 444 12.60 -11.75 19.05
N GLU A 445 13.81 -11.83 19.64
CA GLU A 445 14.95 -12.45 18.97
C GLU A 445 16.21 -12.40 19.86
N VAL A 446 16.88 -13.52 19.93
CA VAL A 446 17.91 -13.88 20.93
C VAL A 446 19.30 -13.53 20.35
N GLU A 447 19.58 -12.26 20.05
CA GLU A 447 20.97 -11.89 19.77
C GLU A 447 21.61 -11.05 20.88
N ASP A 448 20.85 -10.24 21.59
CA ASP A 448 21.30 -9.55 22.80
C ASP A 448 20.11 -9.21 23.72
N PRO A 449 19.86 -10.00 24.76
CA PRO A 449 18.74 -9.78 25.68
C PRO A 449 18.87 -8.51 26.53
N HIS A 450 19.97 -7.78 26.42
CA HIS A 450 20.24 -6.58 27.23
C HIS A 450 19.88 -5.26 26.52
N VAL A 451 19.58 -5.29 25.22
CA VAL A 451 19.23 -4.09 24.45
C VAL A 451 17.79 -4.22 23.92
N PRO A 452 16.81 -3.57 24.57
CA PRO A 452 15.42 -3.63 24.09
C PRO A 452 15.26 -2.95 22.74
N SER A 453 14.43 -3.53 21.88
CA SER A 453 14.07 -2.95 20.60
C SER A 453 12.93 -1.94 20.70
N TYR A 454 12.95 -0.95 19.82
CA TYR A 454 11.93 0.07 19.70
C TYR A 454 11.54 0.20 18.21
N VAL A 455 10.30 -0.16 17.89
CA VAL A 455 9.73 -0.03 16.55
C VAL A 455 9.37 1.43 16.33
N VAL A 456 9.93 2.01 15.28
CA VAL A 456 9.91 3.45 15.03
C VAL A 456 8.84 3.81 14.02
N ASP A 457 7.93 4.69 14.41
CA ASP A 457 6.92 5.28 13.53
C ASP A 457 7.45 6.54 12.84
N THR A 458 8.09 7.44 13.59
CA THR A 458 8.66 8.68 13.04
C THR A 458 10.02 9.01 13.64
N VAL A 459 10.84 9.72 12.86
CA VAL A 459 12.11 10.28 13.32
C VAL A 459 12.15 11.77 12.93
N ASP A 460 12.12 12.64 13.92
CA ASP A 460 12.21 14.08 13.75
C ASP A 460 13.61 14.58 14.18
N ALA A 461 14.38 15.10 13.24
CA ALA A 461 15.67 15.69 13.56
C ALA A 461 15.48 17.00 14.33
N ILE A 462 15.97 17.03 15.57
CA ILE A 462 15.92 18.22 16.43
C ILE A 462 17.17 19.08 16.24
N MET A 463 18.34 18.42 16.14
CA MET A 463 19.64 19.10 15.93
C MET A 463 20.44 18.36 14.85
N PRO A 464 21.23 19.08 14.07
CA PRO A 464 22.01 18.48 12.98
C PRO A 464 23.11 17.52 13.45
N ASN A 465 23.52 17.61 14.70
CA ASN A 465 24.59 16.80 15.28
C ASN A 465 24.24 16.31 16.68
N CYS A 466 24.78 15.17 17.06
CA CYS A 466 24.77 14.66 18.44
C CYS A 466 25.74 15.46 19.30
N SER A 467 25.24 16.49 19.97
CA SER A 467 26.04 17.27 20.91
C SER A 467 25.65 16.90 22.36
N PRO A 468 26.64 16.70 23.25
CA PRO A 468 26.34 16.52 24.67
C PRO A 468 25.80 17.80 25.34
N LYS A 469 25.79 18.93 24.62
CA LYS A 469 25.34 20.22 25.12
C LYS A 469 23.91 20.59 24.71
N VAL A 470 23.12 19.66 24.17
CA VAL A 470 21.69 19.89 23.87
C VAL A 470 20.96 20.24 25.17
N THR A 471 20.27 21.37 25.19
CA THR A 471 19.54 21.86 26.37
C THR A 471 18.03 21.66 26.20
N PHE A 472 17.29 21.73 27.31
CA PHE A 472 15.82 21.76 27.28
C PHE A 472 15.28 22.93 26.45
N ALA A 473 15.99 24.05 26.42
CA ALA A 473 15.62 25.20 25.62
C ALA A 473 15.70 24.91 24.11
N ASP A 474 16.75 24.19 23.68
CA ASP A 474 16.91 23.77 22.28
C ASP A 474 15.81 22.82 21.85
N ILE A 475 15.49 21.83 22.68
CA ILE A 475 14.40 20.87 22.41
C ILE A 475 13.05 21.58 22.35
N ARG A 476 12.78 22.47 23.33
CA ARG A 476 11.54 23.25 23.36
C ARG A 476 11.41 24.13 22.13
N LYS A 477 12.49 24.77 21.70
CA LYS A 477 12.54 25.60 20.50
C LYS A 477 12.25 24.79 19.24
N ALA A 478 12.80 23.58 19.13
CA ALA A 478 12.62 22.71 17.97
C ALA A 478 11.22 22.08 17.88
N LEU A 479 10.60 21.77 19.02
CA LEU A 479 9.29 21.13 19.10
C LEU A 479 8.11 22.12 19.32
N ALA A 480 8.40 23.37 19.64
CA ALA A 480 7.36 24.41 19.75
C ALA A 480 6.81 24.75 18.35
N PRO A 481 5.49 24.96 18.22
CA PRO A 481 4.96 25.53 16.99
C PRO A 481 5.69 26.86 16.75
N PRO A 482 6.12 27.12 15.51
CA PRO A 482 6.92 28.30 15.21
C PRO A 482 6.12 29.57 15.49
N ILE A 483 6.75 30.53 16.18
CA ILE A 483 6.18 31.85 16.48
C ILE A 483 6.76 32.82 15.43
N GLY A 484 5.98 33.13 14.41
CA GLY A 484 6.35 34.09 13.37
C GLY A 484 5.22 34.33 12.38
N PRO A 485 5.26 35.43 11.63
CA PRO A 485 4.26 35.67 10.60
C PRO A 485 4.37 34.60 9.50
N ILE A 486 3.25 34.03 9.11
CA ILE A 486 3.18 33.08 7.99
C ILE A 486 3.20 33.91 6.70
N GLY A 487 4.26 33.75 5.91
CA GLY A 487 4.41 34.39 4.60
C GLY A 487 3.65 33.66 3.51
N GLY A 488 3.36 32.37 3.72
CA GLY A 488 2.51 31.58 2.82
C GLY A 488 2.47 30.10 3.10
N GLU A 489 1.57 29.44 2.39
CA GLU A 489 1.32 28.00 2.52
C GLU A 489 1.61 27.28 1.19
N VAL A 490 2.14 26.07 1.28
CA VAL A 490 2.40 25.18 0.15
C VAL A 490 1.77 23.82 0.44
N GLY A 491 0.81 23.40 -0.39
CA GLY A 491 0.27 22.06 -0.36
C GLY A 491 1.27 21.06 -0.96
N MET A 492 1.41 19.89 -0.35
CA MET A 492 2.10 18.76 -0.95
C MET A 492 1.06 17.85 -1.57
N GLY A 493 0.88 17.95 -2.89
CA GLY A 493 0.05 17.07 -3.69
C GLY A 493 0.76 15.74 -3.97
N SER A 494 0.16 14.88 -4.79
CA SER A 494 0.69 13.53 -5.04
C SER A 494 2.14 13.52 -5.54
N MET A 495 2.48 14.44 -6.45
CA MET A 495 3.82 14.54 -7.07
C MET A 495 4.27 15.99 -7.27
N SER A 496 3.68 16.94 -6.55
CA SER A 496 3.97 18.36 -6.74
C SER A 496 3.78 19.17 -5.48
N PHE A 497 4.56 20.25 -5.34
CA PHE A 497 4.28 21.32 -4.40
C PHE A 497 3.34 22.33 -5.05
N ILE A 498 2.30 22.76 -4.32
CA ILE A 498 1.24 23.64 -4.82
C ILE A 498 1.06 24.85 -3.88
N PRO A 499 1.45 26.06 -4.27
CA PRO A 499 2.14 26.39 -5.53
C PRO A 499 3.59 25.88 -5.56
N ALA A 500 4.12 25.59 -6.75
CA ALA A 500 5.51 25.15 -6.90
C ALA A 500 6.53 26.26 -6.59
N THR A 501 6.12 27.52 -6.67
CA THR A 501 6.94 28.69 -6.31
C THR A 501 6.13 29.62 -5.41
N ILE A 502 6.73 30.02 -4.30
CA ILE A 502 6.16 30.98 -3.37
C ILE A 502 7.14 32.11 -3.09
N THR A 503 6.62 33.33 -2.88
CA THR A 503 7.43 34.51 -2.54
C THR A 503 7.00 35.04 -1.18
N ILE A 504 7.98 35.21 -0.28
CA ILE A 504 7.79 35.69 1.08
C ILE A 504 8.82 36.78 1.41
N ASN A 505 8.72 37.39 2.58
CA ASN A 505 9.73 38.33 3.09
C ASN A 505 10.66 37.66 4.11
N ALA A 506 11.87 38.15 4.27
CA ALA A 506 12.80 37.67 5.31
C ALA A 506 12.18 37.84 6.71
N GLY A 507 12.28 36.78 7.53
CA GLY A 507 11.64 36.66 8.84
C GLY A 507 10.25 35.99 8.81
N GLU A 508 9.68 35.76 7.64
CA GLU A 508 8.43 35.03 7.49
C GLU A 508 8.66 33.52 7.36
N GLN A 509 7.60 32.77 7.63
CA GLN A 509 7.59 31.31 7.55
C GLN A 509 6.83 30.83 6.33
N VAL A 510 7.29 29.74 5.74
CA VAL A 510 6.47 28.90 4.85
C VAL A 510 5.96 27.71 5.63
N VAL A 511 4.70 27.37 5.36
CA VAL A 511 4.01 26.23 5.93
C VAL A 511 3.77 25.23 4.81
N TRP A 512 4.39 24.04 4.90
CA TRP A 512 4.08 22.94 3.99
C TRP A 512 3.09 22.01 4.64
N LYS A 513 1.96 21.76 3.99
CA LYS A 513 0.93 20.87 4.46
C LYS A 513 0.81 19.68 3.51
N ASN A 514 0.98 18.48 4.02
CA ASN A 514 0.73 17.28 3.22
C ASN A 514 -0.79 17.10 3.03
N THR A 515 -1.27 17.50 1.85
CA THR A 515 -2.68 17.39 1.43
C THR A 515 -2.94 16.16 0.58
N SER A 516 -1.91 15.35 0.32
CA SER A 516 -1.99 14.11 -0.43
C SER A 516 -2.22 12.91 0.49
N THR A 517 -2.38 11.74 -0.12
CA THR A 517 -2.40 10.45 0.56
C THR A 517 -1.01 9.80 0.67
N TYR A 518 0.04 10.50 0.21
CA TYR A 518 1.42 10.01 0.20
C TYR A 518 2.23 10.63 1.33
N TYR A 519 3.35 9.97 1.64
CA TYR A 519 4.37 10.56 2.50
C TYR A 519 5.25 11.50 1.68
N HIS A 520 5.50 12.69 2.20
CA HIS A 520 6.35 13.68 1.57
C HIS A 520 7.38 14.21 2.56
N ASN A 521 8.47 14.75 2.05
CA ASN A 521 9.36 15.61 2.80
C ASN A 521 9.69 16.88 2.01
N VAL A 522 10.30 17.83 2.69
CA VAL A 522 10.72 19.11 2.12
C VAL A 522 12.20 19.27 2.46
N VAL A 523 13.07 19.26 1.47
CA VAL A 523 14.51 19.21 1.70
C VAL A 523 15.24 20.11 0.69
N ASP A 524 16.08 21.05 1.17
CA ASP A 524 17.02 21.82 0.35
C ASP A 524 18.49 21.46 0.60
N ASP A 525 18.74 20.47 1.47
CA ASP A 525 20.06 19.98 1.82
C ASP A 525 20.66 19.11 0.69
N PRO A 526 21.77 19.55 0.04
CA PRO A 526 22.42 18.75 -1.00
C PRO A 526 22.98 17.41 -0.52
N GLY A 527 23.16 17.23 0.79
CA GLY A 527 23.59 15.97 1.38
C GLY A 527 22.46 14.95 1.49
N ARG A 528 21.19 15.39 1.39
CA ARG A 528 19.99 14.56 1.49
C ARG A 528 19.27 14.36 0.15
N ALA A 529 19.43 15.29 -0.80
CA ALA A 529 18.84 15.19 -2.13
C ALA A 529 19.46 14.03 -2.93
N ILE A 530 18.67 13.36 -3.74
CA ILE A 530 19.15 12.32 -4.67
C ILE A 530 20.04 12.97 -5.72
N ASN A 531 19.61 14.10 -6.27
CA ASN A 531 20.40 14.88 -7.21
C ASN A 531 20.76 16.25 -6.60
N ARG A 532 22.02 16.46 -6.26
CA ARG A 532 22.50 17.66 -5.58
C ARG A 532 22.24 18.97 -6.34
N VAL A 533 22.02 18.92 -7.65
CA VAL A 533 21.74 20.13 -8.47
C VAL A 533 20.29 20.58 -8.38
N ASP A 534 19.40 19.76 -7.85
CA ASP A 534 17.98 20.08 -7.71
C ASP A 534 17.66 20.92 -6.47
N VAL A 535 18.63 21.07 -5.58
CA VAL A 535 18.51 21.85 -4.35
C VAL A 535 19.59 22.93 -4.26
N SER A 536 19.23 24.06 -3.71
CA SER A 536 20.17 25.16 -3.44
C SER A 536 19.58 26.18 -2.48
N PHE A 537 20.43 26.89 -1.78
CA PHE A 537 20.07 27.98 -0.88
C PHE A 537 21.12 29.11 -0.93
N PRO A 538 20.77 30.34 -0.52
CA PRO A 538 21.66 31.50 -0.57
C PRO A 538 22.87 31.32 0.33
N SER A 539 24.00 31.95 -0.06
CA SER A 539 25.22 32.00 0.77
C SER A 539 24.92 32.55 2.15
N GLY A 540 25.40 31.86 3.19
CA GLY A 540 25.16 32.21 4.59
C GLY A 540 23.80 31.84 5.15
N ALA A 541 22.93 31.18 4.37
CA ALA A 541 21.77 30.45 4.88
C ALA A 541 22.18 29.05 5.35
N SER A 542 21.34 28.44 6.19
CA SER A 542 21.48 27.04 6.59
C SER A 542 20.54 26.20 5.80
N ALA A 543 20.97 25.00 5.42
CA ALA A 543 20.08 24.01 4.82
C ALA A 543 18.94 23.64 5.78
N PHE A 544 17.76 23.40 5.24
CA PHE A 544 16.61 22.92 6.01
C PHE A 544 16.07 21.60 5.44
N GLY A 545 15.28 20.91 6.25
CA GLY A 545 14.59 19.73 5.78
C GLY A 545 13.68 19.14 6.85
N SER A 546 12.53 18.69 6.39
CA SER A 546 11.59 17.92 7.24
C SER A 546 12.02 16.47 7.36
N ALA A 547 11.48 15.78 8.38
CA ALA A 547 11.27 14.34 8.34
C ALA A 547 10.24 13.98 7.27
N LEU A 548 9.96 12.68 7.12
CA LEU A 548 8.90 12.21 6.27
C LEU A 548 7.54 12.55 6.91
N LEU A 549 6.73 13.34 6.21
CA LEU A 549 5.45 13.84 6.67
C LEU A 549 4.31 12.94 6.20
N GLN A 550 3.58 12.38 7.12
CA GLN A 550 2.35 11.65 6.85
C GLN A 550 1.26 12.56 6.24
N PRO A 551 0.24 11.99 5.57
CA PRO A 551 -0.95 12.73 5.18
C PRO A 551 -1.53 13.59 6.31
N GLY A 552 -1.89 14.82 6.02
CA GLY A 552 -2.42 15.80 6.98
C GLY A 552 -1.36 16.48 7.87
N ARG A 553 -0.11 16.02 7.90
CA ARG A 553 0.97 16.64 8.69
C ARG A 553 1.51 17.89 8.02
N THR A 554 2.10 18.74 8.85
CA THR A 554 2.58 20.06 8.47
C THR A 554 4.04 20.24 8.89
N PHE A 555 4.83 20.87 8.03
CA PHE A 555 6.19 21.31 8.30
C PHE A 555 6.28 22.84 8.20
N TYR A 556 7.12 23.46 9.02
CA TYR A 556 7.31 24.92 9.09
C TYR A 556 8.80 25.22 8.98
N HIS A 557 9.14 26.27 8.22
CA HIS A 557 10.50 26.80 8.22
C HIS A 557 10.47 28.32 8.10
N THR A 558 11.31 29.00 8.91
CA THR A 558 11.47 30.47 8.88
C THR A 558 12.66 30.82 8.00
N PHE A 559 12.48 31.75 7.08
CA PHE A 559 13.52 32.18 6.14
C PHE A 559 14.10 33.53 6.55
N ASP A 560 15.25 33.53 7.21
CA ASP A 560 15.91 34.75 7.69
C ASP A 560 16.78 35.43 6.64
N LYS A 561 17.19 34.72 5.59
CA LYS A 561 18.09 35.23 4.56
C LYS A 561 17.36 35.44 3.24
N PRO A 562 17.45 36.68 2.66
CA PRO A 562 16.94 36.93 1.31
C PRO A 562 17.66 36.08 0.26
N GLY A 563 16.92 35.63 -0.77
CA GLY A 563 17.44 34.87 -1.89
C GLY A 563 16.48 33.78 -2.34
N THR A 564 16.94 32.91 -3.22
CA THR A 564 16.15 31.83 -3.78
C THR A 564 16.59 30.50 -3.18
N TYR A 565 15.63 29.73 -2.70
CA TYR A 565 15.81 28.39 -2.16
C TYR A 565 15.11 27.40 -3.08
N HIS A 566 15.83 26.41 -3.58
CA HIS A 566 15.28 25.28 -4.32
C HIS A 566 15.27 24.06 -3.43
N TYR A 567 14.13 23.40 -3.37
CA TYR A 567 13.92 22.24 -2.51
C TYR A 567 13.16 21.12 -3.24
N VAL A 568 13.28 19.92 -2.75
CA VAL A 568 12.66 18.71 -3.32
C VAL A 568 11.89 17.93 -2.26
N CYS A 569 11.00 17.06 -2.71
CA CYS A 569 10.60 15.90 -1.93
C CYS A 569 11.51 14.74 -2.33
N VAL A 570 12.40 14.31 -1.44
CA VAL A 570 13.42 13.30 -1.75
C VAL A 570 12.80 11.99 -2.24
N VAL A 571 11.69 11.56 -1.64
CA VAL A 571 10.98 10.34 -2.05
C VAL A 571 10.38 10.43 -3.45
N HIS A 572 10.10 11.65 -3.94
CA HIS A 572 9.49 11.90 -5.25
C HIS A 572 10.36 12.76 -6.17
N GLU A 573 11.64 12.96 -5.83
CA GLU A 573 12.57 13.82 -6.56
C GLU A 573 12.78 13.33 -7.99
N THR A 574 12.93 12.01 -8.18
CA THR A 574 13.05 11.39 -9.51
C THR A 574 11.79 11.55 -10.36
N GLY A 575 10.63 11.71 -9.72
CA GLY A 575 9.35 12.06 -10.35
C GLY A 575 9.15 13.55 -10.61
N GLY A 576 10.15 14.38 -10.26
CA GLY A 576 10.14 15.82 -10.55
C GLY A 576 9.46 16.70 -9.49
N MET A 577 9.21 16.17 -8.27
CA MET A 577 8.62 16.97 -7.19
C MET A 577 9.62 17.97 -6.61
N ARG A 578 9.61 19.17 -7.18
CA ARG A 578 10.50 20.29 -6.84
C ARG A 578 9.72 21.53 -6.50
N GLY A 579 10.27 22.37 -5.62
CA GLY A 579 9.68 23.65 -5.24
C GLY A 579 10.70 24.75 -5.07
N THR A 580 10.22 25.99 -5.03
CA THR A 580 11.05 27.19 -4.89
C THR A 580 10.44 28.16 -3.89
N VAL A 581 11.25 28.65 -2.94
CA VAL A 581 10.90 29.79 -2.09
C VAL A 581 11.78 30.96 -2.49
N ILE A 582 11.17 32.10 -2.83
CA ILE A 582 11.85 33.37 -3.11
C ILE A 582 11.66 34.27 -1.88
N VAL A 583 12.72 34.55 -1.19
CA VAL A 583 12.72 35.40 0.01
C VAL A 583 13.21 36.79 -0.36
N ARG A 584 12.34 37.79 -0.22
CA ARG A 584 12.64 39.22 -0.43
C ARG A 584 13.29 39.79 0.83
N PRO A 585 14.11 40.85 0.72
CA PRO A 585 14.55 41.60 1.88
C PRO A 585 13.36 42.10 2.69
N GLY A 586 13.32 41.80 3.99
CA GLY A 586 12.28 42.31 4.87
C GLY A 586 12.27 43.83 4.91
N THR A 587 11.12 44.46 4.82
CA THR A 587 10.98 45.91 5.11
C THR A 587 11.24 46.08 6.60
N LEU A 588 12.36 46.70 6.96
CA LEU A 588 12.56 47.18 8.31
C LEU A 588 11.42 48.16 8.65
N LEU A 589 10.43 47.69 9.42
CA LEU A 589 9.53 48.62 10.10
C LEU A 589 10.41 49.48 11.01
N ALA A 590 10.65 50.72 10.59
CA ALA A 590 11.30 51.69 11.40
C ALA A 590 10.59 51.79 12.74
N SER A 591 11.23 51.37 13.81
CA SER A 591 10.73 51.59 15.16
C SER A 591 10.55 53.09 15.37
N SER A 592 9.33 53.58 15.31
CA SER A 592 8.97 54.90 15.83
C SER A 592 9.20 54.89 17.34
N LYS A 593 10.36 55.40 17.74
CA LYS A 593 10.51 55.89 19.10
C LYS A 593 9.47 57.01 19.31
N LYS A 594 8.53 56.79 20.21
CA LYS A 594 7.97 57.82 21.06
C LYS A 594 7.75 57.24 22.44
#